data_c7c5f337026bb5fcc08bb242f5d8db82
#
_entry.id   c7c5f337026bb5fcc08bb242f5d8db82
#
_cell.length_a   1.000
_cell.length_b   1.000
_cell.length_c   1.000
_cell.angle_alpha   90.00
_cell.angle_beta   90.00
_cell.angle_gamma   90.00
#
_symmetry.space_group_name_H-M   'P 1'
#
loop_
_entity.id
_entity.type
_entity.pdbx_description
1 polymer ?
#
loop_
_entity_poly.entity_id
_entity_poly.type
_entity_poly.pdbx_seq_one_letter_code
_entity_poly.pdbx_strand_id
1 'polypeptide(L)'
;MFTEIFKVVSQTEPVYVQSKKQENGQLAKCNVHLKGIGGEYAEEFLAVAFGENATQKLEPGELVVVSLKFGTHVNQDNGAIYQDVVATGIQRLNEVKTF
;
A
#
# COMPACT_ATOMS: atom_id res chain seq x y z
N MET A 1 2.57 13.15 5.81
CA MET A 1 2.88 11.88 5.14
C MET A 1 3.97 11.16 5.93
N PHE A 2 3.85 9.88 6.07
CA PHE A 2 4.73 9.06 6.91
C PHE A 2 5.53 8.14 6.00
N THR A 3 6.86 8.16 6.09
CA THR A 3 7.72 7.36 5.21
C THR A 3 8.70 6.58 6.06
N GLU A 4 8.68 5.26 5.91
CA GLU A 4 9.58 4.37 6.65
C GLU A 4 9.89 3.10 5.84
N ILE A 5 10.84 2.32 6.36
CA ILE A 5 11.19 1.01 5.80
C ILE A 5 10.29 -0.04 6.46
N PHE A 6 9.70 -0.88 5.64
CA PHE A 6 8.84 -1.97 6.09
C PHE A 6 9.27 -3.29 5.46
N LYS A 7 8.90 -4.39 6.12
CA LYS A 7 8.97 -5.72 5.54
C LYS A 7 7.61 -6.07 4.96
N VAL A 8 7.59 -6.58 3.74
CA VAL A 8 6.34 -7.04 3.11
C VAL A 8 5.95 -8.38 3.74
N VAL A 9 4.75 -8.45 4.30
CA VAL A 9 4.19 -9.70 4.80
C VAL A 9 3.44 -10.41 3.68
N SER A 10 2.57 -9.68 2.99
CA SER A 10 1.79 -10.22 1.87
C SER A 10 1.23 -9.08 1.02
N GLN A 11 0.78 -9.44 -0.16
CA GLN A 11 0.14 -8.53 -1.10
C GLN A 11 -0.97 -9.28 -1.80
N THR A 12 -2.17 -8.69 -1.89
CA THR A 12 -3.27 -9.30 -2.63
C THR A 12 -3.09 -9.08 -4.13
N GLU A 13 -3.74 -9.93 -4.93
CA GLU A 13 -3.79 -9.73 -6.37
C GLU A 13 -4.49 -8.39 -6.68
N PRO A 14 -4.01 -7.65 -7.67
CA PRO A 14 -4.65 -6.38 -8.00
C PRO A 14 -6.02 -6.60 -8.62
N VAL A 15 -6.95 -5.73 -8.25
CA VAL A 15 -8.25 -5.63 -8.88
C VAL A 15 -8.35 -4.26 -9.53
N TYR A 16 -9.23 -4.11 -10.49
CA TYR A 16 -9.38 -2.85 -11.21
C TYR A 16 -10.68 -2.19 -10.81
N VAL A 17 -10.59 -0.92 -10.42
CA VAL A 17 -11.74 -0.13 -9.99
C VAL A 17 -11.94 1.03 -10.95
N GLN A 18 -13.16 1.56 -10.99
CA GLN A 18 -13.49 2.72 -11.83
C GLN A 18 -12.75 3.95 -11.33
N SER A 19 -12.14 4.69 -12.26
CA SER A 19 -11.47 5.94 -11.94
C SER A 19 -11.70 6.93 -13.06
N LYS A 20 -12.16 8.13 -12.71
CA LYS A 20 -12.35 9.21 -13.67
C LYS A 20 -11.02 9.84 -14.10
N LYS A 21 -9.95 9.56 -13.36
CA LYS A 21 -8.63 10.14 -13.63
C LYS A 21 -7.81 9.32 -14.61
N GLN A 22 -8.24 8.10 -14.92
CA GLN A 22 -7.51 7.23 -15.82
C GLN A 22 -8.12 7.28 -17.22
N GLU A 23 -7.26 7.26 -18.22
CA GLU A 23 -7.68 7.35 -19.62
C GLU A 23 -8.64 6.22 -20.01
N ASN A 24 -8.38 5.00 -19.52
CA ASN A 24 -9.23 3.84 -19.78
C ASN A 24 -10.34 3.65 -18.75
N GLY A 25 -10.46 4.58 -17.80
CA GLY A 25 -11.48 4.51 -16.75
C GLY A 25 -11.22 3.47 -15.67
N GLN A 26 -10.07 2.82 -15.67
CA GLN A 26 -9.75 1.78 -14.69
C GLN A 26 -8.44 2.08 -13.96
N LEU A 27 -8.41 1.75 -12.68
CA LEU A 27 -7.26 1.95 -11.81
C LEU A 27 -7.01 0.67 -11.03
N ALA A 28 -5.79 0.16 -11.09
CA ALA A 28 -5.41 -1.02 -10.31
C ALA A 28 -5.40 -0.69 -8.82
N LYS A 29 -5.86 -1.64 -8.00
CA LYS A 29 -5.93 -1.50 -6.55
C LYS A 29 -5.58 -2.83 -5.90
N CYS A 30 -4.75 -2.80 -4.86
CA CYS A 30 -4.49 -4.00 -4.05
C CYS A 30 -4.28 -3.60 -2.59
N ASN A 31 -4.24 -4.61 -1.72
CA ASN A 31 -3.88 -4.43 -0.32
C ASN A 31 -2.49 -4.97 -0.08
N VAL A 32 -1.69 -4.25 0.68
CA VAL A 32 -0.34 -4.66 1.06
C VAL A 32 -0.26 -4.70 2.57
N HIS A 33 0.10 -5.87 3.11
CA HIS A 33 0.32 -6.04 4.54
C HIS A 33 1.80 -5.79 4.83
N LEU A 34 2.08 -4.78 5.62
CA LEU A 34 3.43 -4.32 5.93
C LEU A 34 3.71 -4.46 7.41
N LYS A 35 4.93 -4.82 7.75
CA LYS A 35 5.38 -4.90 9.13
C LYS A 35 6.65 -4.07 9.30
N GLY A 36 6.69 -3.26 10.34
CA GLY A 36 7.87 -2.48 10.66
C GLY A 36 9.06 -3.37 11.02
N ILE A 37 10.24 -2.78 11.01
CA ILE A 37 11.47 -3.47 11.41
C ILE A 37 11.66 -3.22 12.91
N GLY A 38 11.89 -4.25 13.67
CA GLY A 38 12.04 -4.11 15.12
C GLY A 38 11.56 -5.31 15.91
N GLY A 39 11.30 -6.41 15.21
CA GLY A 39 11.01 -7.68 15.85
C GLY A 39 9.53 -7.95 16.07
N GLU A 40 9.26 -8.76 17.06
CA GLU A 40 7.93 -9.33 17.30
C GLU A 40 6.83 -8.29 17.51
N TYR A 41 7.17 -7.17 18.14
CA TYR A 41 6.20 -6.14 18.48
C TYR A 41 6.23 -4.94 17.53
N ALA A 42 6.84 -5.10 16.36
CA ALA A 42 6.87 -4.05 15.37
C ALA A 42 5.45 -3.73 14.88
N GLU A 43 5.23 -2.48 14.52
CA GLU A 43 3.94 -2.03 14.03
C GLU A 43 3.60 -2.68 12.69
N GLU A 44 2.33 -3.00 12.49
CA GLU A 44 1.84 -3.57 11.25
C GLU A 44 0.76 -2.68 10.66
N PHE A 45 0.74 -2.62 9.33
CA PHE A 45 -0.25 -1.83 8.60
C PHE A 45 -0.82 -2.65 7.45
N LEU A 46 -2.11 -2.51 7.24
CA LEU A 46 -2.74 -2.98 6.01
C LEU A 46 -3.03 -1.74 5.17
N ALA A 47 -2.25 -1.55 4.12
CA ALA A 47 -2.34 -0.37 3.28
C ALA A 47 -2.96 -0.71 1.93
N VAL A 48 -3.68 0.26 1.37
CA VAL A 48 -4.21 0.15 0.01
C VAL A 48 -3.21 0.81 -0.93
N ALA A 49 -2.89 0.14 -2.02
CA ALA A 49 -2.03 0.68 -3.07
C ALA A 49 -2.81 0.81 -4.36
N PHE A 50 -2.49 1.84 -5.14
CA PHE A 50 -3.16 2.13 -6.41
C PHE A 50 -2.15 2.26 -7.55
N GLY A 51 -2.60 1.98 -8.76
CA GLY A 51 -1.80 2.18 -9.97
C GLY A 51 -0.56 1.32 -10.00
N GLU A 52 0.58 1.91 -10.29
CA GLU A 52 1.85 1.18 -10.37
C GLU A 52 2.23 0.52 -9.06
N ASN A 53 1.89 1.15 -7.93
CA ASN A 53 2.14 0.55 -6.62
C ASN A 53 1.33 -0.74 -6.43
N ALA A 54 0.16 -0.83 -7.04
CA ALA A 54 -0.69 -2.02 -6.94
C ALA A 54 -0.25 -3.13 -7.89
N THR A 55 0.26 -2.78 -9.07
CA THR A 55 0.68 -3.77 -10.07
C THR A 55 2.09 -4.28 -9.86
N GLN A 56 2.90 -3.57 -9.08
CA GLN A 56 4.24 -3.99 -8.72
C GLN A 56 4.17 -5.23 -7.84
N LYS A 57 4.78 -6.31 -8.30
CA LYS A 57 4.74 -7.58 -7.56
C LYS A 57 5.82 -7.59 -6.47
N LEU A 58 5.36 -7.58 -5.22
CA LEU A 58 6.24 -7.61 -4.06
C LEU A 58 6.39 -9.03 -3.54
N GLU A 59 7.57 -9.38 -3.08
CA GLU A 59 7.83 -10.70 -2.53
C GLU A 59 7.67 -10.67 -1.01
N PRO A 60 7.04 -11.70 -0.40
CA PRO A 60 6.98 -11.77 1.06
C PRO A 60 8.39 -11.78 1.66
N GLY A 61 8.58 -10.96 2.68
CA GLY A 61 9.86 -10.85 3.36
C GLY A 61 10.80 -9.80 2.81
N GLU A 62 10.51 -9.22 1.64
CA GLU A 62 11.39 -8.18 1.12
C GLU A 62 11.21 -6.86 1.87
N LEU A 63 12.26 -6.04 1.84
CA LEU A 63 12.23 -4.72 2.45
C LEU A 63 11.88 -3.66 1.42
N VAL A 64 11.02 -2.75 1.82
CA VAL A 64 10.55 -1.66 0.96
C VAL A 64 10.53 -0.36 1.75
N VAL A 65 10.72 0.76 1.05
CA VAL A 65 10.46 2.08 1.60
C VAL A 65 9.06 2.47 1.16
N VAL A 66 8.18 2.72 2.12
CA VAL A 66 6.78 3.03 1.82
C VAL A 66 6.40 4.37 2.43
N SER A 67 5.77 5.19 1.63
CA SER A 67 5.14 6.42 2.10
C SER A 67 3.66 6.13 2.33
N LEU A 68 3.20 6.37 3.55
CA LEU A 68 1.82 6.12 3.95
C LEU A 68 1.08 7.43 4.17
N LYS A 69 -0.15 7.46 3.74
CA LYS A 69 -1.07 8.56 4.02
C LYS A 69 -2.23 8.02 4.82
N PHE A 70 -2.51 8.66 5.95
CA PHE A 70 -3.61 8.26 6.84
C PHE A 70 -4.76 9.22 6.66
N GLY A 71 -5.97 8.70 6.73
CA GLY A 71 -7.17 9.50 6.66
C GLY A 71 -8.35 8.75 7.24
N THR A 72 -9.50 9.37 7.20
CA THR A 72 -10.74 8.74 7.64
C THR A 72 -11.84 9.06 6.65
N HIS A 73 -12.84 8.19 6.60
CA HIS A 73 -14.06 8.49 5.87
C HIS A 73 -15.27 8.00 6.68
N VAL A 74 -16.39 8.65 6.47
CA VAL A 74 -17.63 8.33 7.17
C VAL A 74 -18.56 7.60 6.22
N ASN A 75 -19.06 6.45 6.65
CA ASN A 75 -20.08 5.74 5.88
C ASN A 75 -21.41 6.47 6.08
N GLN A 76 -22.01 6.94 5.01
CA GLN A 76 -23.23 7.74 5.04
C GLN A 76 -24.45 6.95 5.49
N ASP A 77 -24.42 5.64 5.31
CA ASP A 77 -25.57 4.79 5.64
C ASP A 77 -25.68 4.51 7.13
N ASN A 78 -24.56 4.32 7.83
CA ASN A 78 -24.55 3.94 9.25
C ASN A 78 -23.79 4.91 10.14
N GLY A 79 -23.16 5.96 9.58
CA GLY A 79 -22.39 6.92 10.37
C GLY A 79 -21.07 6.40 10.91
N ALA A 80 -20.66 5.20 10.55
CA ALA A 80 -19.41 4.63 11.02
C ALA A 80 -18.21 5.35 10.39
N ILE A 81 -17.16 5.53 11.19
CA ILE A 81 -15.92 6.15 10.73
C ILE A 81 -14.88 5.06 10.49
N TYR A 82 -14.32 5.06 9.29
CA TYR A 82 -13.30 4.09 8.88
C TYR A 82 -11.95 4.77 8.70
N GLN A 83 -10.90 4.07 9.11
CA GLN A 83 -9.53 4.51 8.94
C GLN A 83 -9.02 4.09 7.56
N ASP A 84 -8.48 5.06 6.82
CA ASP A 84 -7.83 4.79 5.54
C ASP A 84 -6.33 4.86 5.70
N VAL A 85 -5.63 3.85 5.19
CA VAL A 85 -4.17 3.83 5.11
C VAL A 85 -3.82 3.55 3.66
N VAL A 86 -3.20 4.52 2.99
CA VAL A 86 -2.86 4.43 1.58
C VAL A 86 -1.35 4.47 1.42
N ALA A 87 -0.80 3.50 0.69
CA ALA A 87 0.60 3.51 0.30
C ALA A 87 0.73 4.38 -0.96
N THR A 88 1.21 5.60 -0.79
CA THR A 88 1.34 6.55 -1.89
C THR A 88 2.61 6.36 -2.70
N GLY A 89 3.58 5.65 -2.15
CA GLY A 89 4.81 5.29 -2.86
C GLY A 89 5.42 4.06 -2.24
N ILE A 90 5.84 3.12 -3.07
CA ILE A 90 6.53 1.90 -2.64
C ILE A 90 7.79 1.75 -3.47
N GLN A 91 8.94 1.78 -2.79
CA GLN A 91 10.23 1.59 -3.44
C GLN A 91 10.89 0.34 -2.89
N ARG A 92 11.23 -0.58 -3.79
CA ARG A 92 11.88 -1.84 -3.40
C ARG A 92 13.35 -1.60 -3.14
N LEU A 93 13.82 -2.04 -1.97
CA LEU A 93 15.23 -1.88 -1.60
C LEU A 93 16.12 -2.93 -2.23
N ASN A 94 15.57 -4.07 -2.61
CA ASN A 94 16.34 -5.14 -3.21
C ASN A 94 16.53 -4.98 -4.73
N GLU A 95 16.01 -3.91 -5.31
CA GLU A 95 16.29 -3.60 -6.71
C GLU A 95 17.63 -2.91 -6.81
N VAL A 96 18.63 -3.68 -7.20
CA VAL A 96 19.96 -3.12 -7.44
C VAL A 96 20.01 -2.61 -8.85
N LYS A 97 20.19 -1.30 -8.98
CA LYS A 97 20.44 -0.71 -10.30
C LYS A 97 21.92 -0.79 -10.56
N THR A 98 22.28 -1.46 -11.63
CA THR A 98 23.65 -1.54 -12.07
C THR A 98 23.96 -0.30 -12.91
N PHE A 99 24.97 0.41 -12.54
CA PHE A 99 25.40 1.62 -13.24
C PHE A 99 26.54 1.31 -14.19
#